data_51db49b5d03e755ab85cd54ec625fa0a
#
_entry.id   51db49b5d03e755ab85cd54ec625fa0a
#
_cell.length_a   1.000
_cell.length_b   1.000
_cell.length_c   1.000
_cell.angle_alpha   90.00
_cell.angle_beta   90.00
_cell.angle_gamma   90.00
#
_symmetry.space_group_name_H-M   'P 1'
#
loop_
_entity.id
_entity.type
_entity.pdbx_description
1 polymer ?
#
loop_
_entity_poly.entity_id
_entity_poly.type
_entity_poly.pdbx_seq_one_letter_code
_entity_poly.pdbx_strand_id
1 'polypeptide(L)'
;MTDAPTVRFATSAGPLSRFVALYALLYAAFGVSSPFLPAFIETRGIGIEEIGLIFAAGTALRLVCASLAGRLADRLALRRETLAACAVVAAVAALLYLPASGLPAIAMVSIVHAIALAPLTALADALALLAATPRFRAQRPAFEYGWVRGSGSAAFIAGSLAVGGTIGSIGVESIVWLQAILLMVVPFAARLVPDDQRVSHSPAAELVTRENLRMLLGNVVFRRVVLVAALVLGSHAMHDTFAVIRWSAAGLSPMTTSLLWSISVAAEVVVFLLIGPWLVRTLSPAGSIMVAALAGAARWSVAAVTVDVTTLLLIQPLHGLTFALLHLACMRLLAQSVPPDLAATAQAIYGVVGVGAASALLTSVSGWLYSRMGPIAFAAMSLLCLAALPLAIKLRQSRENALPAPAQ
;
A
#
# COMPACT_ATOMS: atom_id res chain seq x y z
N MET A 1 42.49 45.61 -15.35
CA MET A 1 41.98 44.28 -15.67
C MET A 1 41.17 43.81 -14.46
N THR A 2 39.88 43.95 -14.56
CA THR A 2 38.92 43.59 -13.49
C THR A 2 38.46 42.17 -13.74
N ASP A 3 38.82 41.27 -12.80
CA ASP A 3 38.33 39.91 -12.81
C ASP A 3 36.80 39.90 -12.56
N ALA A 4 36.05 39.50 -13.58
CA ALA A 4 34.62 39.22 -13.45
C ALA A 4 34.41 37.92 -12.63
N PRO A 5 33.50 37.89 -11.63
CA PRO A 5 33.23 36.69 -10.90
C PRO A 5 32.51 35.68 -11.82
N THR A 6 33.15 34.55 -12.08
CA THR A 6 32.53 33.41 -12.75
C THR A 6 31.44 32.84 -11.85
N VAL A 7 30.18 33.11 -12.19
CA VAL A 7 29.01 32.49 -11.58
C VAL A 7 29.00 30.99 -11.90
N ARG A 8 29.51 30.18 -10.99
CA ARG A 8 29.35 28.72 -11.04
C ARG A 8 27.89 28.40 -10.75
N PHE A 9 27.12 28.15 -11.79
CA PHE A 9 25.81 27.49 -11.66
C PHE A 9 26.03 26.03 -11.23
N ALA A 10 26.34 25.81 -9.97
CA ALA A 10 26.20 24.50 -9.34
C ALA A 10 24.76 24.36 -8.92
N THR A 11 23.87 23.94 -9.80
CA THR A 11 22.54 23.49 -9.48
C THR A 11 22.63 22.12 -8.80
N SER A 12 23.08 22.08 -7.55
CA SER A 12 22.89 20.88 -6.73
C SER A 12 21.38 20.76 -6.46
N ALA A 13 20.75 19.73 -7.03
CA ALA A 13 19.36 19.41 -6.75
C ALA A 13 19.11 19.43 -5.23
N GLY A 14 18.10 20.15 -4.80
CA GLY A 14 17.78 20.27 -3.37
C GLY A 14 17.34 18.91 -2.77
N PRO A 15 17.32 18.76 -1.44
CA PRO A 15 16.92 17.50 -0.81
C PRO A 15 15.56 16.96 -1.30
N LEU A 16 14.58 17.85 -1.51
CA LEU A 16 13.26 17.48 -2.02
C LEU A 16 13.34 16.74 -3.37
N SER A 17 14.06 17.30 -4.35
CA SER A 17 14.13 16.70 -5.70
C SER A 17 14.81 15.33 -5.70
N ARG A 18 15.77 15.10 -4.81
CA ARG A 18 16.44 13.80 -4.66
C ARG A 18 15.49 12.74 -4.10
N PHE A 19 14.67 13.09 -3.08
CA PHE A 19 13.65 12.19 -2.57
C PHE A 19 12.52 11.97 -3.57
N VAL A 20 12.09 13.00 -4.30
CA VAL A 20 11.12 12.87 -5.39
C VAL A 20 11.62 11.88 -6.44
N ALA A 21 12.89 11.95 -6.85
CA ALA A 21 13.47 11.01 -7.80
C ALA A 21 13.50 9.56 -7.25
N LEU A 22 13.90 9.37 -5.99
CA LEU A 22 13.89 8.06 -5.33
C LEU A 22 12.47 7.46 -5.30
N TYR A 23 11.50 8.25 -4.86
CA TYR A 23 10.10 7.80 -4.78
C TYR A 23 9.50 7.56 -6.17
N ALA A 24 9.83 8.40 -7.14
CA ALA A 24 9.38 8.19 -8.51
C ALA A 24 9.84 6.85 -9.07
N LEU A 25 11.10 6.46 -8.86
CA LEU A 25 11.63 5.17 -9.32
C LEU A 25 10.96 4.00 -8.59
N LEU A 26 10.87 4.06 -7.26
CA LEU A 26 10.26 2.99 -6.45
C LEU A 26 8.79 2.78 -6.79
N TYR A 27 8.03 3.87 -6.79
CA TYR A 27 6.58 3.77 -7.00
C TYR A 27 6.20 3.54 -8.46
N ALA A 28 6.99 4.00 -9.44
CA ALA A 28 6.82 3.59 -10.83
C ALA A 28 7.06 2.08 -10.99
N ALA A 29 8.10 1.52 -10.35
CA ALA A 29 8.35 0.08 -10.36
C ALA A 29 7.19 -0.72 -9.74
N PHE A 30 6.57 -0.20 -8.66
CA PHE A 30 5.37 -0.81 -8.09
C PHE A 30 4.16 -0.67 -9.03
N GLY A 31 3.97 0.49 -9.66
CA GLY A 31 2.89 0.72 -10.63
C GLY A 31 2.99 -0.19 -11.86
N VAL A 32 4.21 -0.48 -12.30
CA VAL A 32 4.45 -1.44 -13.38
C VAL A 32 4.03 -2.86 -13.00
N SER A 33 4.39 -3.33 -11.81
CA SER A 33 4.23 -4.74 -11.48
C SER A 33 2.95 -5.06 -10.72
N SER A 34 2.55 -4.24 -9.75
CA SER A 34 1.46 -4.59 -8.83
C SER A 34 0.16 -4.97 -9.51
N PRO A 35 -0.32 -4.26 -10.55
CA PRO A 35 -1.55 -4.65 -11.23
C PRO A 35 -1.41 -5.91 -12.06
N PHE A 36 -0.29 -6.09 -12.74
CA PHE A 36 -0.14 -7.04 -13.83
C PHE A 36 0.60 -8.33 -13.47
N LEU A 37 1.35 -8.37 -12.38
CA LEU A 37 2.16 -9.53 -12.00
C LEU A 37 1.33 -10.81 -11.79
N PRO A 38 0.12 -10.77 -11.17
CA PRO A 38 -0.71 -11.98 -11.09
C PRO A 38 -1.11 -12.52 -12.46
N ALA A 39 -1.52 -11.63 -13.39
CA ALA A 39 -1.88 -12.01 -14.75
C ALA A 39 -0.66 -12.52 -15.55
N PHE A 40 0.53 -11.94 -15.35
CA PHE A 40 1.77 -12.45 -15.92
C PHE A 40 2.04 -13.90 -15.45
N ILE A 41 1.89 -14.18 -14.15
CA ILE A 41 2.11 -15.52 -13.59
C ILE A 41 1.09 -16.51 -14.15
N GLU A 42 -0.16 -16.11 -14.38
CA GLU A 42 -1.19 -16.91 -15.03
C GLU A 42 -0.75 -17.33 -16.45
N THR A 43 -0.16 -16.42 -17.25
CA THR A 43 0.37 -16.75 -18.58
C THR A 43 1.48 -17.81 -18.57
N ARG A 44 2.10 -18.04 -17.40
CA ARG A 44 3.11 -19.11 -17.19
C ARG A 44 2.51 -20.45 -16.82
N GLY A 45 1.17 -20.60 -16.90
CA GLY A 45 0.45 -21.85 -16.64
C GLY A 45 0.25 -22.15 -15.15
N ILE A 46 0.40 -21.17 -14.27
CA ILE A 46 0.09 -21.31 -12.85
C ILE A 46 -1.41 -21.11 -12.64
N GLY A 47 -2.03 -22.03 -11.91
CA GLY A 47 -3.46 -22.00 -11.66
C GLY A 47 -3.88 -20.88 -10.72
N ILE A 48 -5.14 -20.51 -10.76
CA ILE A 48 -5.74 -19.41 -9.99
C ILE A 48 -5.55 -19.61 -8.48
N GLU A 49 -5.74 -20.84 -7.99
CA GLU A 49 -5.61 -21.14 -6.56
C GLU A 49 -4.15 -21.01 -6.10
N GLU A 50 -3.21 -21.52 -6.91
CA GLU A 50 -1.77 -21.39 -6.63
C GLU A 50 -1.31 -19.94 -6.67
N ILE A 51 -1.82 -19.10 -7.58
CA ILE A 51 -1.55 -17.66 -7.59
C ILE A 51 -2.00 -17.03 -6.27
N GLY A 52 -3.21 -17.34 -5.81
CA GLY A 52 -3.72 -16.89 -4.51
C GLY A 52 -2.80 -17.29 -3.34
N LEU A 53 -2.32 -18.53 -3.32
CA LEU A 53 -1.41 -19.03 -2.28
C LEU A 53 -0.03 -18.35 -2.34
N ILE A 54 0.54 -18.16 -3.52
CA ILE A 54 1.83 -17.49 -3.73
C ILE A 54 1.77 -16.05 -3.21
N PHE A 55 0.74 -15.29 -3.59
CA PHE A 55 0.60 -13.89 -3.16
C PHE A 55 0.25 -13.77 -1.68
N ALA A 56 -0.53 -14.70 -1.14
CA ALA A 56 -0.81 -14.79 0.31
C ALA A 56 0.48 -15.03 1.11
N ALA A 57 1.28 -16.01 0.71
CA ALA A 57 2.57 -16.30 1.33
C ALA A 57 3.53 -15.11 1.22
N GLY A 58 3.62 -14.49 0.04
CA GLY A 58 4.41 -13.28 -0.18
C GLY A 58 3.98 -12.14 0.75
N THR A 59 2.67 -11.89 0.88
CA THR A 59 2.13 -10.85 1.77
C THR A 59 2.44 -11.14 3.24
N ALA A 60 2.26 -12.39 3.69
CA ALA A 60 2.58 -12.78 5.06
C ALA A 60 4.08 -12.61 5.38
N LEU A 61 4.96 -13.03 4.48
CA LEU A 61 6.41 -12.88 4.63
C LEU A 61 6.85 -11.42 4.62
N ARG A 62 6.23 -10.57 3.80
CA ARG A 62 6.51 -9.12 3.78
C ARG A 62 6.31 -8.47 5.13
N LEU A 63 5.29 -8.85 5.90
CA LEU A 63 5.03 -8.30 7.24
C LEU A 63 6.18 -8.54 8.20
N VAL A 64 6.80 -9.72 8.14
CA VAL A 64 7.93 -10.10 8.99
C VAL A 64 9.23 -9.48 8.45
N CYS A 65 9.50 -9.66 7.17
CA CYS A 65 10.78 -9.27 6.57
C CYS A 65 10.97 -7.76 6.52
N ALA A 66 9.92 -6.97 6.28
CA ALA A 66 10.01 -5.50 6.33
C ALA A 66 10.48 -5.01 7.71
N SER A 67 9.88 -5.56 8.78
CA SER A 67 10.24 -5.20 10.15
C SER A 67 11.64 -5.64 10.54
N LEU A 68 12.08 -6.82 10.08
CA LEU A 68 13.43 -7.35 10.35
C LEU A 68 14.49 -6.53 9.61
N ALA A 69 14.28 -6.26 8.32
CA ALA A 69 15.19 -5.48 7.50
C ALA A 69 15.32 -4.04 8.01
N GLY A 70 14.22 -3.40 8.41
CA GLY A 70 14.23 -2.07 9.00
C GLY A 70 15.06 -2.04 10.29
N ARG A 71 14.83 -2.97 11.22
CA ARG A 71 15.62 -3.06 12.47
C ARG A 71 17.10 -3.33 12.22
N LEU A 72 17.41 -4.17 11.24
CA LEU A 72 18.81 -4.46 10.88
C LEU A 72 19.48 -3.22 10.30
N ALA A 73 18.82 -2.53 9.38
CA ALA A 73 19.29 -1.31 8.76
C ALA A 73 19.54 -0.19 9.81
N ASP A 74 18.63 -0.08 10.80
CA ASP A 74 18.77 0.89 11.90
C ASP A 74 19.95 0.54 12.82
N ARG A 75 20.09 -0.73 13.21
CA ARG A 75 21.20 -1.19 14.08
C ARG A 75 22.57 -1.01 13.44
N LEU A 76 22.66 -1.25 12.15
CA LEU A 76 23.91 -1.13 11.39
C LEU A 76 24.15 0.30 10.87
N ALA A 77 23.18 1.21 11.02
CA ALA A 77 23.17 2.55 10.41
C ALA A 77 23.40 2.52 8.89
N LEU A 78 22.82 1.52 8.19
CA LEU A 78 23.00 1.24 6.77
C LEU A 78 21.67 1.29 6.01
N ARG A 79 20.82 2.31 6.25
CA ARG A 79 19.49 2.40 5.64
C ARG A 79 19.53 2.51 4.13
N ARG A 80 20.42 3.35 3.57
CA ARG A 80 20.59 3.53 2.12
C ARG A 80 21.13 2.27 1.44
N GLU A 81 22.14 1.68 2.06
CA GLU A 81 22.79 0.46 1.56
C GLU A 81 21.81 -0.72 1.56
N THR A 82 21.02 -0.86 2.64
CA THR A 82 19.98 -1.89 2.74
C THR A 82 18.89 -1.67 1.70
N LEU A 83 18.42 -0.42 1.52
CA LEU A 83 17.46 -0.08 0.49
C LEU A 83 18.00 -0.40 -0.91
N ALA A 84 19.25 -0.01 -1.20
CA ALA A 84 19.91 -0.27 -2.48
C ALA A 84 20.07 -1.79 -2.73
N ALA A 85 20.53 -2.53 -1.74
CA ALA A 85 20.71 -3.99 -1.84
C ALA A 85 19.37 -4.69 -2.09
N CYS A 86 18.32 -4.34 -1.34
CA CYS A 86 16.99 -4.89 -1.52
C CYS A 86 16.40 -4.56 -2.90
N ALA A 87 16.65 -3.36 -3.43
CA ALA A 87 16.21 -2.99 -4.76
C ALA A 87 16.91 -3.81 -5.86
N VAL A 88 18.23 -4.04 -5.73
CA VAL A 88 18.97 -4.92 -6.65
C VAL A 88 18.46 -6.35 -6.58
N VAL A 89 18.27 -6.91 -5.38
CA VAL A 89 17.74 -8.28 -5.22
C VAL A 89 16.35 -8.39 -5.82
N ALA A 90 15.48 -7.38 -5.62
CA ALA A 90 14.15 -7.34 -6.21
C ALA A 90 14.20 -7.25 -7.75
N ALA A 91 15.12 -6.45 -8.32
CA ALA A 91 15.33 -6.36 -9.76
C ALA A 91 15.79 -7.69 -10.36
N VAL A 92 16.76 -8.35 -9.72
CA VAL A 92 17.23 -9.67 -10.15
C VAL A 92 16.12 -10.70 -10.04
N ALA A 93 15.38 -10.72 -8.92
CA ALA A 93 14.23 -11.61 -8.75
C ALA A 93 13.15 -11.37 -9.80
N ALA A 94 12.89 -10.09 -10.18
CA ALA A 94 12.01 -9.79 -11.29
C ALA A 94 12.49 -10.44 -12.59
N LEU A 95 13.77 -10.30 -12.96
CA LEU A 95 14.33 -10.93 -14.17
C LEU A 95 14.26 -12.47 -14.14
N LEU A 96 14.35 -13.07 -12.96
CA LEU A 96 14.26 -14.53 -12.80
C LEU A 96 12.86 -15.09 -13.13
N TYR A 97 11.82 -14.26 -13.21
CA TYR A 97 10.53 -14.70 -13.74
C TYR A 97 10.60 -15.13 -15.22
N LEU A 98 11.55 -14.59 -16.00
CA LEU A 98 11.66 -14.90 -17.44
C LEU A 98 12.02 -16.36 -17.70
N PRO A 99 13.08 -16.94 -17.08
CA PRO A 99 13.42 -18.36 -17.25
C PRO A 99 12.62 -19.29 -16.34
N ALA A 100 11.92 -18.74 -15.30
CA ALA A 100 11.20 -19.59 -14.36
C ALA A 100 10.04 -20.32 -15.02
N SER A 101 9.92 -21.61 -14.79
CA SER A 101 8.85 -22.46 -15.29
C SER A 101 8.36 -23.43 -14.22
N GLY A 102 7.05 -23.70 -14.23
CA GLY A 102 6.39 -24.55 -13.25
C GLY A 102 6.23 -23.90 -11.88
N LEU A 103 5.31 -24.47 -11.10
CA LEU A 103 4.89 -23.91 -9.80
C LEU A 103 6.04 -23.68 -8.81
N PRO A 104 6.99 -24.62 -8.58
CA PRO A 104 8.02 -24.43 -7.57
C PRO A 104 8.95 -23.26 -7.88
N ALA A 105 9.37 -23.11 -9.14
CA ALA A 105 10.27 -22.05 -9.57
C ALA A 105 9.58 -20.68 -9.50
N ILE A 106 8.36 -20.56 -10.01
CA ILE A 106 7.57 -19.33 -9.96
C ILE A 106 7.27 -18.93 -8.51
N ALA A 107 6.89 -19.88 -7.65
CA ALA A 107 6.63 -19.62 -6.24
C ALA A 107 7.89 -19.12 -5.51
N MET A 108 9.04 -19.76 -5.74
CA MET A 108 10.33 -19.34 -5.14
C MET A 108 10.70 -17.92 -5.58
N VAL A 109 10.66 -17.63 -6.87
CA VAL A 109 10.95 -16.28 -7.41
C VAL A 109 9.98 -15.26 -6.82
N SER A 110 8.68 -15.56 -6.75
CA SER A 110 7.66 -14.67 -6.20
C SER A 110 7.92 -14.35 -4.71
N ILE A 111 8.30 -15.36 -3.93
CA ILE A 111 8.62 -15.19 -2.50
C ILE A 111 9.87 -14.31 -2.34
N VAL A 112 10.95 -14.60 -3.06
CA VAL A 112 12.19 -13.80 -2.99
C VAL A 112 11.92 -12.37 -3.42
N HIS A 113 11.17 -12.17 -4.50
CA HIS A 113 10.77 -10.85 -4.99
C HIS A 113 9.93 -10.10 -3.95
N ALA A 114 8.93 -10.74 -3.36
CA ALA A 114 8.08 -10.14 -2.32
C ALA A 114 8.89 -9.74 -1.07
N ILE A 115 9.81 -10.58 -0.61
CA ILE A 115 10.69 -10.30 0.54
C ILE A 115 11.61 -9.13 0.23
N ALA A 116 12.21 -9.08 -0.96
CA ALA A 116 13.11 -8.00 -1.37
C ALA A 116 12.40 -6.65 -1.52
N LEU A 117 11.15 -6.64 -2.00
CA LEU A 117 10.34 -5.41 -2.09
C LEU A 117 9.86 -4.91 -0.73
N ALA A 118 9.74 -5.79 0.27
CA ALA A 118 9.10 -5.47 1.55
C ALA A 118 9.67 -4.25 2.29
N PRO A 119 11.00 -4.08 2.43
CA PRO A 119 11.57 -2.96 3.21
C PRO A 119 11.70 -1.66 2.42
N LEU A 120 11.52 -1.67 1.09
CA LEU A 120 11.87 -0.52 0.24
C LEU A 120 11.11 0.74 0.61
N THR A 121 9.79 0.66 0.79
CA THR A 121 8.96 1.81 1.17
C THR A 121 9.26 2.29 2.57
N ALA A 122 9.38 1.37 3.54
CA ALA A 122 9.65 1.72 4.94
C ALA A 122 11.02 2.40 5.11
N LEU A 123 12.06 1.92 4.42
CA LEU A 123 13.38 2.52 4.45
C LEU A 123 13.40 3.89 3.74
N ALA A 124 12.72 4.02 2.59
CA ALA A 124 12.58 5.30 1.90
C ALA A 124 11.83 6.32 2.76
N ASP A 125 10.74 5.90 3.42
CA ASP A 125 9.97 6.74 4.33
C ASP A 125 10.80 7.18 5.55
N ALA A 126 11.57 6.28 6.14
CA ALA A 126 12.46 6.60 7.26
C ALA A 126 13.51 7.65 6.87
N LEU A 127 14.14 7.50 5.71
CA LEU A 127 15.10 8.48 5.18
C LEU A 127 14.45 9.84 4.89
N ALA A 128 13.28 9.84 4.27
CA ALA A 128 12.58 11.08 3.90
C ALA A 128 12.05 11.84 5.12
N LEU A 129 11.48 11.14 6.09
CA LEU A 129 10.97 11.74 7.33
C LEU A 129 12.10 12.35 8.17
N LEU A 130 13.25 11.67 8.28
CA LEU A 130 14.43 12.23 8.95
C LEU A 130 14.92 13.50 8.29
N ALA A 131 14.98 13.53 6.96
CA ALA A 131 15.42 14.70 6.20
C ALA A 131 14.40 15.84 6.24
N ALA A 132 13.10 15.54 6.36
CA ALA A 132 12.04 16.53 6.48
C ALA A 132 11.92 17.13 7.89
N THR A 133 12.47 16.47 8.92
CA THR A 133 12.38 16.96 10.31
C THR A 133 13.18 18.26 10.49
N PRO A 134 12.61 19.31 11.16
CA PRO A 134 13.32 20.57 11.40
C PRO A 134 14.60 20.33 12.22
N ARG A 135 15.73 20.83 11.73
CA ARG A 135 16.99 20.81 12.51
C ARG A 135 16.91 21.81 13.64
N PHE A 136 17.54 21.53 14.77
CA PHE A 136 17.51 22.30 16.02
C PHE A 136 17.85 23.81 15.86
N ARG A 137 18.45 24.21 14.73
CA ARG A 137 18.76 25.60 14.39
C ARG A 137 17.94 26.19 13.24
N ALA A 138 17.18 25.37 12.52
CA ALA A 138 16.30 25.82 11.44
C ALA A 138 14.85 25.55 11.88
N GLN A 139 14.07 26.57 12.15
CA GLN A 139 12.68 26.46 12.59
C GLN A 139 11.72 25.92 11.50
N ARG A 140 12.21 25.63 10.31
CA ARG A 140 11.43 25.13 9.19
C ARG A 140 11.99 23.79 8.69
N PRO A 141 11.11 22.82 8.30
CA PRO A 141 11.56 21.59 7.66
C PRO A 141 12.26 21.91 6.33
N ALA A 142 13.20 21.06 5.92
CA ALA A 142 13.87 21.20 4.62
C ALA A 142 12.87 21.09 3.45
N PHE A 143 11.80 20.32 3.64
CA PHE A 143 10.66 20.16 2.73
C PHE A 143 9.50 19.49 3.47
N GLU A 144 8.30 19.57 2.89
CA GLU A 144 7.14 18.84 3.41
C GLU A 144 7.12 17.42 2.85
N TYR A 145 7.06 16.41 3.72
CA TYR A 145 7.01 14.99 3.36
C TYR A 145 5.85 14.65 2.41
N GLY A 146 4.72 15.38 2.51
CA GLY A 146 3.56 15.21 1.64
C GLY A 146 3.88 15.33 0.14
N TRP A 147 4.80 16.19 -0.26
CA TRP A 147 5.23 16.34 -1.65
C TRP A 147 5.95 15.09 -2.18
N VAL A 148 6.83 14.53 -1.34
CA VAL A 148 7.55 13.29 -1.67
C VAL A 148 6.56 12.13 -1.79
N ARG A 149 5.64 12.01 -0.84
CA ARG A 149 4.64 10.93 -0.85
C ARG A 149 3.66 11.06 -2.02
N GLY A 150 3.21 12.28 -2.35
CA GLY A 150 2.36 12.57 -3.49
C GLY A 150 3.04 12.27 -4.83
N SER A 151 4.34 12.58 -4.97
CA SER A 151 5.11 12.23 -6.17
C SER A 151 5.19 10.70 -6.38
N GLY A 152 5.24 9.92 -5.30
CA GLY A 152 5.14 8.47 -5.36
C GLY A 152 3.82 7.99 -6.00
N SER A 153 2.69 8.51 -5.56
CA SER A 153 1.39 8.14 -6.15
C SER A 153 1.29 8.52 -7.63
N ALA A 154 1.77 9.70 -8.00
CA ALA A 154 1.82 10.12 -9.40
C ALA A 154 2.73 9.19 -10.25
N ALA A 155 3.88 8.79 -9.69
CA ALA A 155 4.81 7.87 -10.35
C ALA A 155 4.24 6.45 -10.48
N PHE A 156 3.48 5.98 -9.49
CA PHE A 156 2.75 4.71 -9.58
C PHE A 156 1.77 4.71 -10.76
N ILE A 157 0.97 5.77 -10.89
CA ILE A 157 0.04 5.95 -12.02
C ILE A 157 0.82 5.97 -13.34
N ALA A 158 1.90 6.75 -13.42
CA ALA A 158 2.73 6.82 -14.62
C ALA A 158 3.33 5.45 -14.99
N GLY A 159 3.84 4.69 -14.01
CA GLY A 159 4.36 3.33 -14.20
C GLY A 159 3.29 2.36 -14.70
N SER A 160 2.08 2.41 -14.11
CA SER A 160 0.95 1.58 -14.53
C SER A 160 0.52 1.88 -15.97
N LEU A 161 0.42 3.16 -16.34
CA LEU A 161 0.06 3.56 -17.71
C LEU A 161 1.17 3.22 -18.71
N ALA A 162 2.44 3.39 -18.34
CA ALA A 162 3.57 3.04 -19.19
C ALA A 162 3.59 1.55 -19.52
N VAL A 163 3.40 0.67 -18.51
CA VAL A 163 3.36 -0.77 -18.75
C VAL A 163 2.14 -1.19 -19.56
N GLY A 164 0.97 -0.57 -19.32
CA GLY A 164 -0.22 -0.84 -20.15
C GLY A 164 -0.01 -0.55 -21.62
N GLY A 165 0.75 0.51 -21.95
CA GLY A 165 1.14 0.83 -23.32
C GLY A 165 2.16 -0.16 -23.90
N THR A 166 3.11 -0.63 -23.11
CA THR A 166 4.18 -1.51 -23.59
C THR A 166 3.74 -2.97 -23.74
N ILE A 167 2.82 -3.48 -22.90
CA ILE A 167 2.28 -4.85 -23.02
C ILE A 167 1.65 -5.06 -24.41
N GLY A 168 0.91 -4.06 -24.92
CA GLY A 168 0.27 -4.14 -26.23
C GLY A 168 1.23 -4.22 -27.41
N SER A 169 2.46 -3.66 -27.28
CA SER A 169 3.44 -3.56 -28.34
C SER A 169 4.63 -4.53 -28.22
N ILE A 170 5.05 -4.85 -27.00
CA ILE A 170 6.26 -5.64 -26.71
C ILE A 170 5.91 -6.98 -26.06
N GLY A 171 4.73 -7.10 -25.48
CA GLY A 171 4.29 -8.30 -24.78
C GLY A 171 4.33 -8.18 -23.25
N VAL A 172 3.80 -9.21 -22.59
CA VAL A 172 3.65 -9.23 -21.11
C VAL A 172 4.98 -9.23 -20.36
N GLU A 173 6.07 -9.66 -20.98
CA GLU A 173 7.42 -9.64 -20.44
C GLU A 173 7.91 -8.21 -20.14
N SER A 174 7.31 -7.20 -20.79
CA SER A 174 7.61 -5.79 -20.53
C SER A 174 7.39 -5.39 -19.06
N ILE A 175 6.49 -6.06 -18.35
CA ILE A 175 6.27 -5.89 -16.90
C ILE A 175 7.56 -6.14 -16.14
N VAL A 176 8.20 -7.26 -16.45
CA VAL A 176 9.45 -7.72 -15.80
C VAL A 176 10.61 -6.78 -16.14
N TRP A 177 10.79 -6.47 -17.41
CA TRP A 177 11.88 -5.60 -17.86
C TRP A 177 11.78 -4.19 -17.31
N LEU A 178 10.62 -3.55 -17.38
CA LEU A 178 10.43 -2.19 -16.89
C LEU A 178 10.62 -2.12 -15.38
N GLN A 179 10.07 -3.08 -14.63
CA GLN A 179 10.25 -3.13 -13.18
C GLN A 179 11.72 -3.31 -12.81
N ALA A 180 12.42 -4.25 -13.47
CA ALA A 180 13.83 -4.52 -13.19
C ALA A 180 14.70 -3.29 -13.49
N ILE A 181 14.49 -2.62 -14.63
CA ILE A 181 15.22 -1.40 -14.99
C ILE A 181 15.02 -0.31 -13.94
N LEU A 182 13.77 -0.03 -13.56
CA LEU A 182 13.46 0.99 -12.55
C LEU A 182 14.13 0.67 -11.21
N LEU A 183 14.04 -0.59 -10.75
CA LEU A 183 14.66 -1.01 -9.49
C LEU A 183 16.19 -0.99 -9.54
N MET A 184 16.82 -1.29 -10.68
CA MET A 184 18.27 -1.21 -10.85
C MET A 184 18.81 0.23 -10.82
N VAL A 185 17.95 1.22 -11.08
CA VAL A 185 18.32 2.65 -10.96
C VAL A 185 18.17 3.15 -9.51
N VAL A 186 17.36 2.51 -8.68
CA VAL A 186 17.14 2.90 -7.27
C VAL A 186 18.44 3.06 -6.47
N PRO A 187 19.46 2.19 -6.55
CA PRO A 187 20.71 2.35 -5.83
C PRO A 187 21.44 3.66 -6.12
N PHE A 188 21.36 4.15 -7.34
CA PHE A 188 21.96 5.44 -7.73
C PHE A 188 21.17 6.60 -7.11
N ALA A 189 19.84 6.57 -7.16
CA ALA A 189 19.00 7.57 -6.51
C ALA A 189 19.17 7.56 -4.98
N ALA A 190 19.30 6.38 -4.37
CA ALA A 190 19.53 6.23 -2.94
C ALA A 190 20.84 6.87 -2.47
N ARG A 191 21.89 6.84 -3.29
CA ARG A 191 23.16 7.53 -2.99
C ARG A 191 23.06 9.05 -2.99
N LEU A 192 22.09 9.60 -3.70
CA LEU A 192 21.90 11.05 -3.79
C LEU A 192 21.14 11.63 -2.58
N VAL A 193 20.33 10.82 -1.87
CA VAL A 193 19.58 11.30 -0.71
C VAL A 193 20.48 11.41 0.51
N PRO A 194 20.30 12.46 1.35
CA PRO A 194 21.03 12.58 2.59
C PRO A 194 20.64 11.46 3.55
N ASP A 195 21.65 10.92 4.23
CA ASP A 195 21.49 9.95 5.33
C ASP A 195 22.17 10.54 6.57
N ASP A 196 21.37 11.10 7.45
CA ASP A 196 21.89 11.68 8.69
C ASP A 196 21.95 10.56 9.75
N GLN A 197 23.05 9.83 9.75
CA GLN A 197 23.30 8.68 10.65
C GLN A 197 23.23 9.04 12.15
N ARG A 198 23.17 10.33 12.50
CA ARG A 198 23.26 10.81 13.88
C ARG A 198 21.97 10.73 14.69
N VAL A 199 20.87 10.34 14.12
CA VAL A 199 19.57 10.18 14.81
C VAL A 199 19.17 8.70 14.82
N SER A 200 20.02 7.88 15.41
CA SER A 200 19.76 6.44 15.54
C SER A 200 19.37 6.05 16.97
N HIS A 201 18.46 6.77 17.56
CA HIS A 201 17.71 6.27 18.71
C HIS A 201 16.24 6.66 18.50
N SER A 202 15.59 6.01 17.54
CA SER A 202 14.16 5.74 17.76
C SER A 202 14.13 4.95 19.07
N PRO A 203 13.38 5.38 20.11
CA PRO A 203 13.18 4.52 21.25
C PRO A 203 12.80 3.18 20.70
N ALA A 204 13.61 2.16 21.00
CA ALA A 204 13.39 0.79 20.55
C ALA A 204 11.90 0.57 20.68
N ALA A 205 11.28 0.07 19.59
CA ALA A 205 9.87 -0.28 19.65
C ALA A 205 9.73 -1.08 20.95
N GLU A 206 9.13 -0.43 21.97
CA GLU A 206 8.98 -1.05 23.28
C GLU A 206 8.39 -2.40 23.00
N LEU A 207 9.08 -3.44 23.45
CA LEU A 207 8.65 -4.81 23.24
C LEU A 207 7.19 -4.83 23.68
N VAL A 208 6.28 -5.15 22.77
CA VAL A 208 4.84 -5.25 23.06
C VAL A 208 4.70 -6.15 24.28
N THR A 209 4.52 -5.54 25.44
CA THR A 209 4.41 -6.32 26.70
C THR A 209 3.07 -7.06 26.67
N ARG A 210 3.01 -8.18 27.36
CA ARG A 210 1.75 -8.92 27.49
C ARG A 210 0.65 -8.06 28.11
N GLU A 211 1.03 -7.13 28.97
CA GLU A 211 0.11 -6.19 29.63
C GLU A 211 -0.47 -5.18 28.64
N ASN A 212 0.38 -4.55 27.82
CA ASN A 212 -0.03 -3.63 26.75
C ASN A 212 -0.97 -4.32 25.74
N LEU A 213 -0.64 -5.55 25.37
CA LEU A 213 -1.49 -6.34 24.49
C LEU A 213 -2.85 -6.66 25.13
N ARG A 214 -2.86 -7.07 26.41
CA ARG A 214 -4.10 -7.36 27.15
C ARG A 214 -4.96 -6.09 27.26
N MET A 215 -4.37 -4.95 27.55
CA MET A 215 -5.06 -3.66 27.65
C MET A 215 -5.71 -3.28 26.31
N LEU A 216 -4.98 -3.37 25.21
CA LEU A 216 -5.50 -3.08 23.86
C LEU A 216 -6.60 -4.07 23.47
N LEU A 217 -6.39 -5.37 23.70
CA LEU A 217 -7.39 -6.39 23.40
C LEU A 217 -8.62 -6.31 24.33
N GLY A 218 -8.50 -5.73 25.52
CA GLY A 218 -9.61 -5.38 26.40
C GLY A 218 -10.46 -4.22 25.87
N ASN A 219 -9.85 -3.31 25.09
CA ASN A 219 -10.55 -2.17 24.52
C ASN A 219 -11.49 -2.59 23.37
N VAL A 220 -12.79 -2.47 23.60
CA VAL A 220 -13.83 -2.87 22.63
C VAL A 220 -13.76 -2.05 21.34
N VAL A 221 -13.47 -0.74 21.42
CA VAL A 221 -13.37 0.14 20.26
C VAL A 221 -12.16 -0.29 19.41
N PHE A 222 -11.01 -0.54 20.02
CA PHE A 222 -9.82 -1.04 19.36
C PHE A 222 -10.09 -2.33 18.57
N ARG A 223 -10.69 -3.33 19.23
CA ARG A 223 -11.02 -4.60 18.55
C ARG A 223 -11.95 -4.41 17.36
N ARG A 224 -12.99 -3.56 17.51
CA ARG A 224 -13.93 -3.28 16.41
C ARG A 224 -13.25 -2.58 15.26
N VAL A 225 -12.35 -1.63 15.52
CA VAL A 225 -11.58 -0.93 14.47
C VAL A 225 -10.68 -1.91 13.70
N VAL A 226 -9.96 -2.80 14.40
CA VAL A 226 -9.13 -3.83 13.77
C VAL A 226 -9.98 -4.78 12.91
N LEU A 227 -11.15 -5.23 13.41
CA LEU A 227 -12.05 -6.12 12.67
C LEU A 227 -12.66 -5.44 11.44
N VAL A 228 -13.09 -4.19 11.56
CA VAL A 228 -13.60 -3.41 10.41
C VAL A 228 -12.53 -3.25 9.34
N ALA A 229 -11.30 -2.93 9.74
CA ALA A 229 -10.17 -2.85 8.81
C ALA A 229 -9.93 -4.21 8.12
N ALA A 230 -9.90 -5.30 8.89
CA ALA A 230 -9.73 -6.65 8.36
C ALA A 230 -10.80 -7.02 7.32
N LEU A 231 -12.05 -6.66 7.57
CA LEU A 231 -13.17 -6.96 6.66
C LEU A 231 -13.14 -6.10 5.41
N VAL A 232 -13.02 -4.78 5.55
CA VAL A 232 -13.17 -3.86 4.40
C VAL A 232 -11.87 -3.72 3.62
N LEU A 233 -10.69 -3.50 4.28
CA LEU A 233 -9.41 -3.46 3.56
C LEU A 233 -9.02 -4.85 3.05
N GLY A 234 -9.27 -5.89 3.84
CA GLY A 234 -9.02 -7.25 3.41
C GLY A 234 -9.85 -7.68 2.20
N SER A 235 -11.06 -7.12 2.00
CA SER A 235 -11.88 -7.38 0.81
C SER A 235 -11.22 -6.96 -0.51
N HIS A 236 -10.23 -6.07 -0.47
CA HIS A 236 -9.46 -5.70 -1.66
C HIS A 236 -8.59 -6.85 -2.21
N ALA A 237 -8.28 -7.87 -1.41
CA ALA A 237 -7.42 -8.98 -1.80
C ALA A 237 -7.88 -9.69 -3.11
N MET A 238 -9.19 -9.83 -3.31
CA MET A 238 -9.76 -10.38 -4.54
C MET A 238 -9.45 -9.49 -5.75
N HIS A 239 -9.68 -8.18 -5.62
CA HIS A 239 -9.42 -7.22 -6.67
C HIS A 239 -7.93 -7.13 -7.00
N ASP A 240 -7.08 -6.99 -5.96
CA ASP A 240 -5.66 -6.76 -6.12
C ASP A 240 -4.95 -7.94 -6.80
N THR A 241 -5.50 -9.14 -6.68
CA THR A 241 -4.91 -10.34 -7.28
C THR A 241 -5.60 -10.74 -8.58
N PHE A 242 -6.92 -10.65 -8.68
CA PHE A 242 -7.67 -11.29 -9.76
C PHE A 242 -8.40 -10.33 -10.71
N ALA A 243 -8.45 -9.02 -10.42
CA ALA A 243 -9.16 -8.08 -11.31
C ALA A 243 -8.55 -8.02 -12.71
N VAL A 244 -7.22 -7.95 -12.82
CA VAL A 244 -6.53 -7.87 -14.12
C VAL A 244 -6.67 -9.18 -14.88
N ILE A 245 -6.57 -10.34 -14.24
CA ILE A 245 -6.82 -11.65 -14.81
C ILE A 245 -8.23 -11.67 -15.43
N ARG A 246 -9.24 -11.25 -14.66
CA ARG A 246 -10.61 -11.18 -15.13
C ARG A 246 -10.81 -10.23 -16.31
N TRP A 247 -10.24 -9.03 -16.23
CA TRP A 247 -10.37 -8.02 -17.29
C TRP A 247 -9.68 -8.47 -18.57
N SER A 248 -8.49 -9.08 -18.47
CA SER A 248 -7.78 -9.65 -19.61
C SER A 248 -8.54 -10.80 -20.25
N ALA A 249 -9.12 -11.70 -19.45
CA ALA A 249 -9.97 -12.80 -19.94
C ALA A 249 -11.25 -12.30 -20.63
N ALA A 250 -11.75 -11.12 -20.25
CA ALA A 250 -12.87 -10.44 -20.90
C ALA A 250 -12.47 -9.62 -22.14
N GLY A 251 -11.18 -9.61 -22.52
CA GLY A 251 -10.69 -8.91 -23.70
C GLY A 251 -10.40 -7.41 -23.50
N LEU A 252 -10.35 -6.91 -22.26
CA LEU A 252 -9.95 -5.52 -22.02
C LEU A 252 -8.48 -5.33 -22.38
N SER A 253 -8.17 -4.22 -23.06
CA SER A 253 -6.80 -3.91 -23.42
C SER A 253 -5.95 -3.62 -22.16
N PRO A 254 -4.63 -3.90 -22.20
CA PRO A 254 -3.74 -3.56 -21.10
C PRO A 254 -3.77 -2.07 -20.74
N MET A 255 -3.93 -1.18 -21.71
CA MET A 255 -4.07 0.26 -21.49
C MET A 255 -5.36 0.59 -20.74
N THR A 256 -6.50 -0.01 -21.10
CA THR A 256 -7.78 0.15 -20.38
C THR A 256 -7.64 -0.34 -18.93
N THR A 257 -7.00 -1.49 -18.74
CA THR A 257 -6.71 -2.06 -17.42
C THR A 257 -5.87 -1.11 -16.56
N SER A 258 -4.80 -0.56 -17.12
CA SER A 258 -3.96 0.44 -16.46
C SER A 258 -4.73 1.70 -16.08
N LEU A 259 -5.61 2.18 -16.96
CA LEU A 259 -6.45 3.35 -16.71
C LEU A 259 -7.40 3.09 -15.54
N LEU A 260 -8.11 1.96 -15.54
CA LEU A 260 -9.00 1.56 -14.44
C LEU A 260 -8.28 1.51 -13.10
N TRP A 261 -7.07 0.96 -13.07
CA TRP A 261 -6.24 0.91 -11.86
C TRP A 261 -5.78 2.30 -11.43
N SER A 262 -5.32 3.10 -12.39
CA SER A 262 -4.85 4.48 -12.15
C SER A 262 -5.94 5.38 -11.57
N ILE A 263 -7.19 5.24 -12.02
CA ILE A 263 -8.34 5.98 -11.48
C ILE A 263 -8.58 5.62 -10.01
N SER A 264 -8.43 4.36 -9.62
CA SER A 264 -8.53 3.93 -8.23
C SER A 264 -7.49 4.63 -7.34
N VAL A 265 -6.23 4.66 -7.79
CA VAL A 265 -5.13 5.31 -7.05
C VAL A 265 -5.30 6.83 -7.02
N ALA A 266 -5.73 7.44 -8.13
CA ALA A 266 -6.01 8.88 -8.17
C ALA A 266 -7.14 9.27 -7.19
N ALA A 267 -8.21 8.48 -7.14
CA ALA A 267 -9.31 8.69 -6.20
C ALA A 267 -8.86 8.54 -4.74
N GLU A 268 -7.96 7.59 -4.46
CA GLU A 268 -7.33 7.44 -3.14
C GLU A 268 -6.63 8.72 -2.71
N VAL A 269 -5.79 9.30 -3.58
CA VAL A 269 -5.06 10.55 -3.30
C VAL A 269 -6.03 11.71 -3.04
N VAL A 270 -7.06 11.86 -3.89
CA VAL A 270 -8.08 12.91 -3.73
C VAL A 270 -8.81 12.76 -2.39
N VAL A 271 -9.19 11.54 -2.02
CA VAL A 271 -9.86 11.31 -0.73
C VAL A 271 -8.91 11.54 0.43
N PHE A 272 -7.67 11.06 0.38
CA PHE A 272 -6.71 11.29 1.46
C PHE A 272 -6.47 12.76 1.74
N LEU A 273 -6.27 13.57 0.69
CA LEU A 273 -5.82 14.96 0.83
C LEU A 273 -6.97 15.96 0.94
N LEU A 274 -8.07 15.75 0.22
CA LEU A 274 -9.10 16.79 0.04
C LEU A 274 -10.42 16.40 0.71
N ILE A 275 -11.01 15.29 0.35
CA ILE A 275 -12.39 14.92 0.71
C ILE A 275 -12.46 14.23 2.07
N GLY A 276 -11.53 13.32 2.35
CA GLY A 276 -11.57 12.45 3.52
C GLY A 276 -11.55 13.19 4.86
N PRO A 277 -10.65 14.17 5.09
CA PRO A 277 -10.65 14.94 6.33
C PRO A 277 -11.97 15.68 6.57
N TRP A 278 -12.62 16.17 5.51
CA TRP A 278 -13.93 16.79 5.59
C TRP A 278 -15.02 15.76 5.91
N LEU A 279 -15.05 14.62 5.22
CA LEU A 279 -16.03 13.55 5.47
C LEU A 279 -15.91 13.01 6.91
N VAL A 280 -14.71 12.77 7.42
CA VAL A 280 -14.52 12.28 8.80
C VAL A 280 -15.01 13.30 9.85
N ARG A 281 -14.92 14.60 9.56
CA ARG A 281 -15.44 15.64 10.44
C ARG A 281 -16.97 15.72 10.40
N THR A 282 -17.57 15.66 9.21
CA THR A 282 -19.01 15.83 9.01
C THR A 282 -19.83 14.59 9.35
N LEU A 283 -19.36 13.40 8.94
CA LEU A 283 -20.07 12.14 9.14
C LEU A 283 -19.71 11.42 10.46
N SER A 284 -18.77 11.95 11.22
CA SER A 284 -18.06 11.25 12.28
C SER A 284 -17.18 10.09 11.76
N PRO A 285 -16.20 9.59 12.54
CA PRO A 285 -15.40 8.45 12.12
C PRO A 285 -16.23 7.16 11.89
N ALA A 286 -17.19 6.89 12.75
CA ALA A 286 -18.06 5.71 12.60
C ALA A 286 -18.97 5.82 11.36
N GLY A 287 -19.54 7.01 11.08
CA GLY A 287 -20.30 7.28 9.86
C GLY A 287 -19.45 7.12 8.60
N SER A 288 -18.20 7.57 8.64
CA SER A 288 -17.25 7.39 7.53
C SER A 288 -16.93 5.93 7.27
N ILE A 289 -16.81 5.11 8.31
CA ILE A 289 -16.66 3.64 8.19
C ILE A 289 -17.89 3.03 7.53
N MET A 290 -19.10 3.46 7.89
CA MET A 290 -20.34 2.96 7.26
C MET A 290 -20.37 3.30 5.77
N VAL A 291 -20.01 4.53 5.38
CA VAL A 291 -19.91 4.94 3.97
C VAL A 291 -18.88 4.09 3.23
N ALA A 292 -17.71 3.87 3.83
CA ALA A 292 -16.67 3.04 3.22
C ALA A 292 -17.13 1.58 3.03
N ALA A 293 -17.80 0.99 4.02
CA ALA A 293 -18.35 -0.37 3.94
C ALA A 293 -19.43 -0.49 2.85
N LEU A 294 -20.36 0.47 2.77
CA LEU A 294 -21.38 0.50 1.72
C LEU A 294 -20.78 0.70 0.32
N ALA A 295 -19.79 1.58 0.19
CA ALA A 295 -19.05 1.78 -1.06
C ALA A 295 -18.34 0.48 -1.50
N GLY A 296 -17.73 -0.26 -0.54
CA GLY A 296 -17.12 -1.56 -0.80
C GLY A 296 -18.15 -2.60 -1.23
N ALA A 297 -19.27 -2.69 -0.53
CA ALA A 297 -20.35 -3.61 -0.89
C ALA A 297 -20.88 -3.34 -2.31
N ALA A 298 -21.12 -2.08 -2.66
CA ALA A 298 -21.54 -1.69 -4.01
C ALA A 298 -20.46 -2.03 -5.05
N ARG A 299 -19.19 -1.65 -4.80
CA ARG A 299 -18.06 -1.90 -5.70
C ARG A 299 -17.90 -3.37 -6.04
N TRP A 300 -17.90 -4.23 -5.02
CA TRP A 300 -17.68 -5.66 -5.22
C TRP A 300 -18.89 -6.37 -5.80
N SER A 301 -20.12 -5.94 -5.47
CA SER A 301 -21.34 -6.48 -6.11
C SER A 301 -21.35 -6.18 -7.60
N VAL A 302 -21.02 -4.96 -8.01
CA VAL A 302 -20.93 -4.61 -9.43
C VAL A 302 -19.76 -5.35 -10.09
N ALA A 303 -18.58 -5.39 -9.44
CA ALA A 303 -17.45 -6.13 -9.94
C ALA A 303 -17.73 -7.64 -10.08
N ALA A 304 -18.67 -8.23 -9.35
CA ALA A 304 -19.06 -9.62 -9.51
C ALA A 304 -19.79 -9.91 -10.83
N VAL A 305 -20.56 -8.96 -11.35
CA VAL A 305 -21.53 -9.20 -12.42
C VAL A 305 -21.14 -8.58 -13.77
N THR A 306 -20.26 -7.58 -13.80
CA THR A 306 -19.93 -6.91 -15.07
C THR A 306 -18.42 -6.65 -15.24
N VAL A 307 -18.03 -6.55 -16.51
CA VAL A 307 -16.73 -6.07 -16.99
C VAL A 307 -16.89 -4.92 -17.98
N ASP A 308 -18.09 -4.33 -18.06
CA ASP A 308 -18.33 -3.16 -18.89
C ASP A 308 -17.43 -2.00 -18.43
N VAL A 309 -16.67 -1.44 -19.37
CA VAL A 309 -15.65 -0.43 -19.08
C VAL A 309 -16.27 0.83 -18.45
N THR A 310 -17.43 1.27 -18.97
CA THR A 310 -18.11 2.46 -18.45
C THR A 310 -18.53 2.26 -16.99
N THR A 311 -19.11 1.12 -16.68
CA THR A 311 -19.50 0.74 -15.32
C THR A 311 -18.28 0.62 -14.40
N LEU A 312 -17.18 0.01 -14.88
CA LEU A 312 -15.93 -0.08 -14.12
C LEU A 312 -15.34 1.31 -13.85
N LEU A 313 -15.36 2.23 -14.81
CA LEU A 313 -14.91 3.62 -14.62
C LEU A 313 -15.67 4.34 -13.51
N LEU A 314 -16.98 4.05 -13.36
CA LEU A 314 -17.81 4.65 -12.31
C LEU A 314 -17.55 4.07 -10.92
N ILE A 315 -17.21 2.79 -10.81
CA ILE A 315 -16.99 2.15 -9.50
C ILE A 315 -15.55 2.21 -9.01
N GLN A 316 -14.55 2.38 -9.90
CA GLN A 316 -13.15 2.46 -9.48
C GLN A 316 -12.85 3.62 -8.53
N PRO A 317 -13.43 4.83 -8.66
CA PRO A 317 -13.24 5.90 -7.69
C PRO A 317 -13.71 5.56 -6.26
N LEU A 318 -14.62 4.59 -6.09
CA LEU A 318 -15.03 4.12 -4.76
C LEU A 318 -13.88 3.53 -3.95
N HIS A 319 -12.76 3.17 -4.62
CA HIS A 319 -11.52 2.78 -3.95
C HIS A 319 -11.05 3.83 -2.94
N GLY A 320 -11.13 5.10 -3.27
CA GLY A 320 -10.79 6.18 -2.35
C GLY A 320 -11.61 6.15 -1.05
N LEU A 321 -12.89 5.77 -1.14
CA LEU A 321 -13.75 5.62 0.05
C LEU A 321 -13.41 4.34 0.82
N THR A 322 -13.24 3.22 0.13
CA THR A 322 -12.99 1.91 0.77
C THR A 322 -11.60 1.80 1.36
N PHE A 323 -10.63 2.56 0.88
CA PHE A 323 -9.25 2.56 1.37
C PHE A 323 -8.94 3.81 2.18
N ALA A 324 -8.89 4.98 1.55
CA ALA A 324 -8.41 6.20 2.18
C ALA A 324 -9.36 6.72 3.27
N LEU A 325 -10.66 6.83 3.00
CA LEU A 325 -11.63 7.29 4.00
C LEU A 325 -11.70 6.35 5.19
N LEU A 326 -11.73 5.03 4.94
CA LEU A 326 -11.74 4.02 6.00
C LEU A 326 -10.49 4.15 6.88
N HIS A 327 -9.31 4.25 6.26
CA HIS A 327 -8.05 4.38 7.00
C HIS A 327 -8.03 5.63 7.87
N LEU A 328 -8.41 6.79 7.33
CA LEU A 328 -8.51 8.04 8.09
C LEU A 328 -9.47 7.92 9.28
N ALA A 329 -10.62 7.30 9.07
CA ALA A 329 -11.62 7.09 10.12
C ALA A 329 -11.10 6.14 11.22
N CYS A 330 -10.45 5.04 10.85
CA CYS A 330 -9.83 4.10 11.78
C CYS A 330 -8.72 4.78 12.60
N MET A 331 -7.82 5.52 11.95
CA MET A 331 -6.76 6.27 12.65
C MET A 331 -7.34 7.30 13.63
N ARG A 332 -8.42 7.96 13.25
CA ARG A 332 -9.09 8.92 14.14
C ARG A 332 -9.71 8.24 15.36
N LEU A 333 -10.32 7.07 15.20
CA LEU A 333 -10.87 6.29 16.32
C LEU A 333 -9.76 5.77 17.24
N LEU A 334 -8.67 5.26 16.70
CA LEU A 334 -7.52 4.81 17.50
C LEU A 334 -6.96 5.96 18.33
N ALA A 335 -6.75 7.13 17.73
CA ALA A 335 -6.27 8.31 18.43
C ALA A 335 -7.22 8.82 19.54
N GLN A 336 -8.52 8.52 19.46
CA GLN A 336 -9.53 8.92 20.44
C GLN A 336 -9.75 7.89 21.56
N SER A 337 -9.42 6.61 21.32
CA SER A 337 -9.80 5.49 22.19
C SER A 337 -8.64 4.75 22.84
N VAL A 338 -7.42 5.02 22.38
CA VAL A 338 -6.19 4.37 22.88
C VAL A 338 -5.35 5.39 23.63
N PRO A 339 -4.81 5.04 24.82
CA PRO A 339 -3.87 5.89 25.54
C PRO A 339 -2.66 6.28 24.68
N PRO A 340 -2.11 7.51 24.82
CA PRO A 340 -1.02 7.99 23.98
C PRO A 340 0.26 7.13 24.02
N ASP A 341 0.56 6.54 25.16
CA ASP A 341 1.69 5.60 25.37
C ASP A 341 1.53 4.27 24.62
N LEU A 342 0.31 3.87 24.30
CA LEU A 342 0.00 2.68 23.52
C LEU A 342 -0.31 2.95 22.04
N ALA A 343 -0.29 4.22 21.60
CA ALA A 343 -0.72 4.61 20.25
C ALA A 343 0.12 3.91 19.15
N ALA A 344 1.44 3.86 19.32
CA ALA A 344 2.33 3.20 18.35
C ALA A 344 2.07 1.68 18.28
N THR A 345 1.89 1.03 19.44
CA THR A 345 1.56 -0.40 19.52
C THR A 345 0.21 -0.70 18.87
N ALA A 346 -0.79 0.14 19.13
CA ALA A 346 -2.12 0.00 18.53
C ALA A 346 -2.08 0.13 17.00
N GLN A 347 -1.33 1.09 16.47
CA GLN A 347 -1.15 1.27 15.03
C GLN A 347 -0.39 0.09 14.40
N ALA A 348 0.64 -0.44 15.09
CA ALA A 348 1.36 -1.62 14.63
C ALA A 348 0.44 -2.85 14.56
N ILE A 349 -0.39 -3.12 15.58
CA ILE A 349 -1.35 -4.23 15.56
C ILE A 349 -2.42 -4.01 14.48
N TYR A 350 -2.93 -2.79 14.34
CA TYR A 350 -3.86 -2.45 13.26
C TYR A 350 -3.24 -2.75 11.89
N GLY A 351 -2.00 -2.32 11.63
CA GLY A 351 -1.31 -2.55 10.37
C GLY A 351 -0.99 -4.02 10.11
N VAL A 352 -0.48 -4.74 11.12
CA VAL A 352 -0.09 -6.14 10.98
C VAL A 352 -1.30 -7.07 10.95
N VAL A 353 -2.25 -6.93 11.87
CA VAL A 353 -3.39 -7.85 12.01
C VAL A 353 -4.57 -7.38 11.16
N GLY A 354 -4.98 -6.11 11.33
CA GLY A 354 -6.17 -5.57 10.67
C GLY A 354 -6.01 -5.40 9.16
N VAL A 355 -4.79 -5.12 8.70
CA VAL A 355 -4.54 -4.93 7.26
C VAL A 355 -3.75 -6.11 6.70
N GLY A 356 -2.54 -6.35 7.16
CA GLY A 356 -1.60 -7.26 6.52
C GLY A 356 -2.00 -8.73 6.62
N ALA A 357 -2.24 -9.26 7.84
CA ALA A 357 -2.61 -10.67 8.02
C ALA A 357 -3.99 -10.97 7.44
N ALA A 358 -4.93 -10.03 7.57
CA ALA A 358 -6.24 -10.16 6.93
C ALA A 358 -6.12 -10.21 5.40
N SER A 359 -5.32 -9.32 4.79
CA SER A 359 -5.07 -9.36 3.34
C SER A 359 -4.41 -10.67 2.91
N ALA A 360 -3.40 -11.16 3.65
CA ALA A 360 -2.75 -12.43 3.31
C ALA A 360 -3.75 -13.60 3.35
N LEU A 361 -4.55 -13.71 4.42
CA LEU A 361 -5.57 -14.74 4.54
C LEU A 361 -6.61 -14.64 3.42
N LEU A 362 -7.14 -13.43 3.20
CA LEU A 362 -8.18 -13.21 2.20
C LEU A 362 -7.67 -13.36 0.76
N THR A 363 -6.37 -13.13 0.49
CA THR A 363 -5.77 -13.44 -0.82
C THR A 363 -5.79 -14.95 -1.09
N SER A 364 -5.45 -15.78 -0.11
CA SER A 364 -5.56 -17.24 -0.23
C SER A 364 -7.01 -17.69 -0.44
N VAL A 365 -7.93 -17.18 0.40
CA VAL A 365 -9.37 -17.47 0.29
C VAL A 365 -9.91 -16.99 -1.06
N SER A 366 -9.46 -15.85 -1.57
CA SER A 366 -9.85 -15.32 -2.87
C SER A 366 -9.43 -16.23 -4.02
N GLY A 367 -8.20 -16.79 -3.97
CA GLY A 367 -7.74 -17.77 -4.96
C GLY A 367 -8.63 -19.03 -4.98
N TRP A 368 -8.94 -19.55 -3.78
CA TRP A 368 -9.81 -20.70 -3.62
C TRP A 368 -11.26 -20.44 -4.11
N LEU A 369 -11.82 -19.27 -3.79
CA LEU A 369 -13.16 -18.88 -4.24
C LEU A 369 -13.19 -18.65 -5.76
N TYR A 370 -12.22 -17.88 -6.28
CA TYR A 370 -12.21 -17.51 -7.70
C TYR A 370 -11.99 -18.73 -8.60
N SER A 371 -11.19 -19.72 -8.18
CA SER A 371 -10.98 -20.97 -8.94
C SER A 371 -12.25 -21.81 -9.07
N ARG A 372 -13.18 -21.71 -8.10
CA ARG A 372 -14.42 -22.51 -8.08
C ARG A 372 -15.65 -21.78 -8.62
N MET A 373 -15.72 -20.47 -8.35
CA MET A 373 -16.92 -19.68 -8.63
C MET A 373 -16.69 -18.66 -9.76
N GLY A 374 -15.44 -18.50 -10.21
CA GLY A 374 -15.11 -17.47 -11.20
C GLY A 374 -15.43 -16.06 -10.68
N PRO A 375 -15.84 -15.17 -11.59
CA PRO A 375 -16.09 -13.76 -11.25
C PRO A 375 -17.11 -13.51 -10.14
N ILE A 376 -18.10 -14.39 -9.95
CA ILE A 376 -19.11 -14.22 -8.89
C ILE A 376 -18.48 -14.25 -7.48
N ALA A 377 -17.26 -14.78 -7.34
CA ALA A 377 -16.50 -14.77 -6.09
C ALA A 377 -16.28 -13.36 -5.52
N PHE A 378 -16.29 -12.31 -6.36
CA PHE A 378 -16.27 -10.92 -5.89
C PHE A 378 -17.46 -10.58 -4.97
N ALA A 379 -18.60 -11.25 -5.09
CA ALA A 379 -19.74 -11.08 -4.21
C ALA A 379 -19.41 -11.44 -2.73
N ALA A 380 -18.50 -12.38 -2.51
CA ALA A 380 -18.03 -12.70 -1.16
C ALA A 380 -17.33 -11.49 -0.50
N MET A 381 -16.61 -10.67 -1.27
CA MET A 381 -15.99 -9.45 -0.78
C MET A 381 -17.03 -8.38 -0.42
N SER A 382 -18.14 -8.34 -1.16
CA SER A 382 -19.30 -7.51 -0.81
C SER A 382 -19.89 -7.91 0.55
N LEU A 383 -20.05 -9.21 0.79
CA LEU A 383 -20.54 -9.73 2.07
C LEU A 383 -19.62 -9.37 3.25
N LEU A 384 -18.29 -9.38 3.05
CA LEU A 384 -17.34 -8.92 4.07
C LEU A 384 -17.55 -7.44 4.41
N CYS A 385 -17.74 -6.59 3.41
CA CYS A 385 -18.04 -5.17 3.61
C CYS A 385 -19.38 -4.97 4.36
N LEU A 386 -20.42 -5.72 4.00
CA LEU A 386 -21.71 -5.69 4.71
C LEU A 386 -21.57 -6.18 6.16
N ALA A 387 -20.76 -7.21 6.42
CA ALA A 387 -20.48 -7.70 7.78
C ALA A 387 -19.75 -6.66 8.66
N ALA A 388 -19.09 -5.67 8.08
CA ALA A 388 -18.50 -4.55 8.82
C ALA A 388 -19.55 -3.55 9.36
N LEU A 389 -20.75 -3.46 8.76
CA LEU A 389 -21.78 -2.47 9.14
C LEU A 389 -22.25 -2.60 10.59
N PRO A 390 -22.58 -3.78 11.13
CA PRO A 390 -22.97 -3.92 12.53
C PRO A 390 -21.88 -3.44 13.49
N LEU A 391 -20.59 -3.65 13.14
CA LEU A 391 -19.47 -3.16 13.94
C LEU A 391 -19.38 -1.64 13.90
N ALA A 392 -19.57 -1.03 12.73
CA ALA A 392 -19.59 0.43 12.55
C ALA A 392 -20.74 1.09 13.32
N ILE A 393 -21.94 0.50 13.30
CA ILE A 393 -23.11 0.96 14.09
C ILE A 393 -22.78 0.92 15.60
N LYS A 394 -22.21 -0.17 16.08
CA LYS A 394 -21.81 -0.29 17.49
C LYS A 394 -20.69 0.69 17.88
N LEU A 395 -19.79 1.07 16.96
CA LEU A 395 -18.79 2.12 17.16
C LEU A 395 -19.45 3.49 17.32
N ARG A 396 -20.49 3.79 16.56
CA ARG A 396 -21.28 5.02 16.67
C ARG A 396 -21.97 5.13 18.01
N GLN A 397 -22.71 4.10 18.43
CA GLN A 397 -23.43 4.04 19.70
C GLN A 397 -22.50 4.18 20.92
N SER A 398 -21.33 3.54 20.90
CA SER A 398 -20.35 3.64 21.99
C SER A 398 -19.85 5.07 22.21
N ARG A 399 -19.83 5.90 21.16
CA ARG A 399 -19.45 7.31 21.25
C ARG A 399 -20.61 8.18 21.77
N GLU A 400 -21.82 7.92 21.31
CA GLU A 400 -23.01 8.66 21.76
C GLU A 400 -23.22 8.48 23.27
N ASN A 401 -22.99 7.26 23.79
CA ASN A 401 -23.08 6.95 25.23
C ASN A 401 -21.93 7.53 26.07
N ALA A 402 -20.81 7.91 25.46
CA ALA A 402 -19.66 8.52 26.16
C ALA A 402 -19.74 10.06 26.23
N LEU A 403 -20.66 10.70 25.51
CA LEU A 403 -20.89 12.14 25.60
C LEU A 403 -21.81 12.44 26.80
N PRO A 404 -21.47 13.41 27.67
CA PRO A 404 -22.39 13.82 28.72
C PRO A 404 -23.70 14.30 28.13
N ALA A 405 -24.81 13.99 28.76
CA ALA A 405 -26.12 14.48 28.35
C ALA A 405 -26.08 16.01 28.24
N PRO A 406 -26.71 16.60 27.20
CA PRO A 406 -26.80 18.05 27.09
C PRO A 406 -27.38 18.60 28.40
N ALA A 407 -26.68 19.55 29.03
CA ALA A 407 -27.20 20.27 30.16
C ALA A 407 -28.53 20.90 29.76
N GLN A 408 -29.61 20.50 30.44
CA GLN A 408 -30.95 21.05 30.23
C GLN A 408 -31.04 22.47 30.74
#